data_c09622ae1ef9a893f33d63a89cea4b99
#
_entry.id   c09622ae1ef9a893f33d63a89cea4b99
#
_cell.length_a   1.000
_cell.length_b   1.000
_cell.length_c   1.000
_cell.angle_alpha   90.00
_cell.angle_beta   90.00
_cell.angle_gamma   90.00
#
_symmetry.space_group_name_H-M   'P 1'
#
loop_
_entity.id
_entity.type
_entity.pdbx_description
1 polymer ?
#
loop_
_entity_poly.entity_id
_entity_poly.type
_entity_poly.pdbx_seq_one_letter_code
_entity_poly.pdbx_strand_id
1 'polypeptide(L)'
;ATHGRPSEENAHPHADSSGRLVVVHNGIIENYMELKEKLMARGVVFETETDTEVVAHLVASLYEGSLEQATARAVGRLSGIYSLVLMHANEPGRLVATRLGPPLVVGVGEGENFVASDVQALLTYTRRFVFVPEAAIAVIEPGGVRVADRQGRPEAFQIETIAWDPVQAEKGGYRHFMLKEIHEQPRAVRDTLQGRMSLDTGDVHLEEIGAAGLEAIQGAERMQFLACGTSWHAGLVGQFLIE
;
A
#
# COMPACT_ATOMS: atom_id res chain seq x y z
N ALA A 1 4.68 -10.31 7.30
CA ALA A 1 3.87 -10.63 6.11
C ALA A 1 2.41 -10.85 6.49
N THR A 2 1.50 -10.64 5.56
CA THR A 2 0.06 -10.89 5.76
C THR A 2 -0.26 -12.37 5.67
N HIS A 3 0.63 -13.16 5.06
CA HIS A 3 0.52 -14.60 4.83
C HIS A 3 1.63 -15.35 5.56
N GLY A 4 1.34 -16.58 6.02
CA GLY A 4 2.21 -17.37 6.87
C GLY A 4 2.11 -16.98 8.35
N ARG A 5 2.59 -17.85 9.25
CA ARG A 5 2.61 -17.56 10.69
C ARG A 5 3.69 -16.50 11.01
N PRO A 6 3.50 -15.68 12.05
CA PRO A 6 4.53 -14.76 12.50
C PRO A 6 5.79 -15.51 12.99
N SER A 7 6.88 -15.37 12.24
CA SER A 7 8.20 -15.92 12.58
C SER A 7 9.29 -15.10 11.88
N GLU A 8 10.55 -15.28 12.25
CA GLU A 8 11.69 -14.61 11.62
C GLU A 8 11.84 -15.04 10.16
N GLU A 9 11.64 -16.32 9.86
CA GLU A 9 11.72 -16.86 8.50
C GLU A 9 10.65 -16.26 7.57
N ASN A 10 9.47 -15.97 8.11
CA ASN A 10 8.36 -15.37 7.36
C ASN A 10 8.36 -13.83 7.37
N ALA A 11 9.41 -13.21 7.90
CA ALA A 11 9.53 -11.75 7.92
C ALA A 11 10.15 -11.21 6.62
N HIS A 12 9.75 -9.99 6.24
CA HIS A 12 10.41 -9.27 5.12
C HIS A 12 11.83 -8.83 5.48
N PRO A 13 12.73 -8.74 4.48
CA PRO A 13 12.54 -9.06 3.07
C PRO A 13 12.63 -10.56 2.78
N HIS A 14 11.99 -11.01 1.68
CA HIS A 14 12.18 -12.36 1.13
C HIS A 14 13.17 -12.35 -0.02
N ALA A 15 14.01 -13.37 -0.10
CA ALA A 15 15.05 -13.50 -1.13
C ALA A 15 14.73 -14.64 -2.12
N ASP A 16 15.35 -14.61 -3.28
CA ASP A 16 15.46 -15.76 -4.15
C ASP A 16 16.53 -16.74 -3.64
N SER A 17 16.58 -17.97 -4.15
CA SER A 17 17.55 -19.01 -3.74
C SER A 17 19.02 -18.59 -3.90
N SER A 18 19.34 -17.60 -4.73
CA SER A 18 20.70 -17.08 -4.89
C SER A 18 21.05 -15.97 -3.91
N GLY A 19 20.07 -15.43 -3.18
CA GLY A 19 20.21 -14.26 -2.32
C GLY A 19 20.52 -12.95 -3.06
N ARG A 20 20.39 -12.93 -4.38
CA ARG A 20 20.71 -11.74 -5.20
C ARG A 20 19.53 -10.82 -5.40
N LEU A 21 18.32 -11.34 -5.35
CA LEU A 21 17.08 -10.58 -5.46
C LEU A 21 16.36 -10.63 -4.15
N VAL A 22 15.91 -9.47 -3.68
CA VAL A 22 15.07 -9.36 -2.48
C VAL A 22 13.81 -8.57 -2.79
N VAL A 23 12.73 -8.91 -2.08
CA VAL A 23 11.42 -8.27 -2.22
C VAL A 23 10.79 -8.02 -0.86
N VAL A 24 10.13 -6.87 -0.74
CA VAL A 24 9.15 -6.59 0.31
C VAL A 24 7.78 -6.44 -0.31
N HIS A 25 6.73 -6.86 0.38
CA HIS A 25 5.38 -7.00 -0.15
C HIS A 25 4.33 -6.62 0.88
N ASN A 26 3.36 -5.81 0.46
CA ASN A 26 2.09 -5.63 1.14
C ASN A 26 0.97 -6.12 0.24
N GLY A 27 0.10 -6.97 0.76
CA GLY A 27 -1.02 -7.55 0.01
C GLY A 27 -1.08 -9.07 0.07
N ILE A 28 -1.71 -9.67 -0.91
CA ILE A 28 -1.88 -11.14 -1.05
C ILE A 28 -1.76 -11.50 -2.52
N ILE A 29 -0.89 -12.48 -2.82
CA ILE A 29 -0.77 -13.11 -4.14
C ILE A 29 -1.68 -14.34 -4.16
N GLU A 30 -2.86 -14.20 -4.73
CA GLU A 30 -3.90 -15.24 -4.68
C GLU A 30 -3.51 -16.53 -5.41
N ASN A 31 -2.78 -16.42 -6.52
CA ASN A 31 -2.32 -17.57 -7.29
C ASN A 31 -0.94 -18.10 -6.88
N TYR A 32 -0.48 -17.79 -5.65
CA TYR A 32 0.87 -18.16 -5.20
C TYR A 32 1.12 -19.68 -5.22
N MET A 33 0.13 -20.50 -4.89
CA MET A 33 0.26 -21.96 -4.90
C MET A 33 0.59 -22.50 -6.30
N GLU A 34 -0.15 -22.07 -7.32
CA GLU A 34 0.09 -22.47 -8.71
C GLU A 34 1.49 -22.06 -9.19
N LEU A 35 1.91 -20.84 -8.83
CA LEU A 35 3.23 -20.35 -9.17
C LEU A 35 4.33 -21.10 -8.43
N LYS A 36 4.12 -21.42 -7.15
CA LYS A 36 5.02 -22.20 -6.31
C LYS A 36 5.25 -23.57 -6.91
N GLU A 37 4.20 -24.29 -7.26
CA GLU A 37 4.30 -25.63 -7.90
C GLU A 37 5.10 -25.58 -9.21
N LYS A 38 4.86 -24.58 -10.07
CA LYS A 38 5.61 -24.40 -11.31
C LYS A 38 7.10 -24.10 -11.08
N LEU A 39 7.43 -23.35 -10.04
CA LEU A 39 8.81 -23.03 -9.69
C LEU A 39 9.50 -24.27 -9.05
N MET A 40 8.82 -24.99 -8.17
CA MET A 40 9.32 -26.23 -7.58
C MET A 40 9.60 -27.29 -8.65
N ALA A 41 8.75 -27.42 -9.67
CA ALA A 41 8.96 -28.31 -10.80
C ALA A 41 10.23 -27.95 -11.61
N ARG A 42 10.78 -26.74 -11.45
CA ARG A 42 12.04 -26.28 -12.04
C ARG A 42 13.21 -26.35 -11.05
N GLY A 43 13.01 -26.99 -9.89
CA GLY A 43 14.06 -27.19 -8.89
C GLY A 43 14.23 -26.05 -7.88
N VAL A 44 13.29 -25.10 -7.82
CA VAL A 44 13.32 -24.03 -6.81
C VAL A 44 12.93 -24.64 -5.45
N VAL A 45 13.73 -24.35 -4.43
CA VAL A 45 13.46 -24.71 -3.03
C VAL A 45 12.90 -23.47 -2.32
N PHE A 46 11.82 -23.66 -1.61
CA PHE A 46 11.17 -22.60 -0.80
C PHE A 46 11.51 -22.78 0.66
N GLU A 47 11.85 -21.72 1.33
CA GLU A 47 12.26 -21.69 2.74
C GLU A 47 11.15 -21.19 3.66
N THR A 48 10.18 -20.43 3.11
CA THR A 48 9.12 -19.79 3.89
C THR A 48 7.72 -20.28 3.52
N GLU A 49 6.78 -19.95 4.40
CA GLU A 49 5.35 -20.24 4.19
C GLU A 49 4.63 -19.10 3.47
N THR A 50 5.36 -18.02 3.05
CA THR A 50 4.74 -16.81 2.54
C THR A 50 4.49 -16.87 1.04
N ASP A 51 3.47 -16.17 0.59
CA ASP A 51 3.21 -15.91 -0.82
C ASP A 51 4.25 -14.97 -1.43
N THR A 52 4.92 -14.17 -0.61
CA THR A 52 5.94 -13.19 -1.02
C THR A 52 7.19 -13.85 -1.60
N GLU A 53 7.65 -14.96 -1.04
CA GLU A 53 8.82 -15.68 -1.54
C GLU A 53 8.63 -16.15 -3.00
N VAL A 54 7.39 -16.49 -3.36
CA VAL A 54 7.04 -16.85 -4.74
C VAL A 54 7.37 -15.71 -5.71
N VAL A 55 7.14 -14.47 -5.30
CA VAL A 55 7.47 -13.29 -6.12
C VAL A 55 8.98 -13.17 -6.32
N ALA A 56 9.77 -13.35 -5.27
CA ALA A 56 11.24 -13.32 -5.38
C ALA A 56 11.76 -14.32 -6.41
N HIS A 57 11.35 -15.58 -6.29
CA HIS A 57 11.75 -16.62 -7.23
C HIS A 57 11.22 -16.41 -8.65
N LEU A 58 9.98 -15.94 -8.80
CA LEU A 58 9.39 -15.66 -10.10
C LEU A 58 10.17 -14.56 -10.83
N VAL A 59 10.45 -13.43 -10.15
CA VAL A 59 11.21 -12.33 -10.75
C VAL A 59 12.64 -12.77 -11.06
N ALA A 60 13.31 -13.50 -10.16
CA ALA A 60 14.64 -14.04 -10.39
C ALA A 60 14.68 -14.96 -11.61
N SER A 61 13.66 -15.81 -11.82
CA SER A 61 13.57 -16.70 -12.98
C SER A 61 13.39 -15.96 -14.32
N LEU A 62 12.99 -14.70 -14.27
CA LEU A 62 12.75 -13.83 -15.43
C LEU A 62 13.84 -12.77 -15.61
N TYR A 63 14.82 -12.73 -14.70
CA TYR A 63 15.87 -11.73 -14.73
C TYR A 63 16.90 -12.03 -15.84
N GLU A 64 17.03 -11.11 -16.78
CA GLU A 64 17.94 -11.16 -17.93
C GLU A 64 18.79 -9.87 -18.01
N GLY A 65 19.20 -9.33 -16.86
CA GLY A 65 20.01 -8.11 -16.77
C GLY A 65 19.22 -6.82 -16.57
N SER A 66 17.88 -6.89 -16.42
CA SER A 66 17.03 -5.74 -16.08
C SER A 66 15.95 -6.13 -15.08
N LEU A 67 16.05 -5.60 -13.86
CA LEU A 67 15.07 -5.82 -12.80
C LEU A 67 13.70 -5.23 -13.17
N GLU A 68 13.70 -4.06 -13.82
CA GLU A 68 12.49 -3.41 -14.33
C GLU A 68 11.71 -4.35 -15.27
N GLN A 69 12.39 -4.92 -16.27
CA GLN A 69 11.75 -5.82 -17.24
C GLN A 69 11.33 -7.15 -16.60
N ALA A 70 12.16 -7.70 -15.72
CA ALA A 70 11.83 -8.92 -14.99
C ALA A 70 10.59 -8.73 -14.12
N THR A 71 10.49 -7.60 -13.39
CA THR A 71 9.32 -7.23 -12.60
C THR A 71 8.08 -7.06 -13.48
N ALA A 72 8.18 -6.33 -14.59
CA ALA A 72 7.06 -6.12 -15.52
C ALA A 72 6.50 -7.46 -16.07
N ARG A 73 7.39 -8.41 -16.41
CA ARG A 73 7.00 -9.76 -16.85
C ARG A 73 6.40 -10.59 -15.72
N ALA A 74 6.92 -10.47 -14.50
CA ALA A 74 6.45 -11.21 -13.34
C ALA A 74 5.04 -10.77 -12.92
N VAL A 75 4.80 -9.45 -12.79
CA VAL A 75 3.49 -8.93 -12.38
C VAL A 75 2.38 -9.25 -13.37
N GLY A 76 2.71 -9.49 -14.64
CA GLY A 76 1.76 -10.01 -15.62
C GLY A 76 1.29 -11.44 -15.36
N ARG A 77 1.91 -12.15 -14.41
CA ARG A 77 1.56 -13.53 -14.01
C ARG A 77 0.97 -13.62 -12.61
N LEU A 78 0.97 -12.51 -11.86
CA LEU A 78 0.40 -12.43 -10.52
C LEU A 78 -1.10 -12.17 -10.59
N SER A 79 -1.85 -12.78 -9.67
CA SER A 79 -3.24 -12.45 -9.37
C SER A 79 -3.35 -12.04 -7.91
N GLY A 80 -4.25 -11.10 -7.61
CA GLY A 80 -4.44 -10.56 -6.27
C GLY A 80 -4.08 -9.09 -6.16
N ILE A 81 -3.91 -8.61 -4.93
CA ILE A 81 -3.54 -7.23 -4.63
C ILE A 81 -2.14 -7.20 -4.02
N TYR A 82 -1.32 -6.25 -4.45
CA TYR A 82 0.06 -6.15 -4.00
C TYR A 82 0.65 -4.75 -4.13
N SER A 83 1.57 -4.44 -3.23
CA SER A 83 2.60 -3.42 -3.40
C SER A 83 3.95 -4.09 -3.18
N LEU A 84 4.80 -4.02 -4.18
CA LEU A 84 6.10 -4.70 -4.22
C LEU A 84 7.21 -3.67 -4.34
N VAL A 85 8.29 -3.86 -3.57
CA VAL A 85 9.56 -3.17 -3.79
C VAL A 85 10.66 -4.22 -3.87
N LEU A 86 11.44 -4.14 -4.94
CA LEU A 86 12.45 -5.12 -5.28
C LEU A 86 13.82 -4.46 -5.44
N MET A 87 14.86 -5.21 -5.08
CA MET A 87 16.26 -4.84 -5.28
C MET A 87 17.03 -6.05 -5.80
N HIS A 88 18.02 -5.80 -6.66
CA HIS A 88 18.87 -6.85 -7.20
C HIS A 88 20.36 -6.50 -7.08
N ALA A 89 21.19 -7.45 -6.65
CA ALA A 89 22.62 -7.23 -6.39
C ALA A 89 23.43 -6.77 -7.63
N ASN A 90 22.97 -7.11 -8.82
CA ASN A 90 23.64 -6.69 -10.07
C ASN A 90 23.22 -5.27 -10.51
N GLU A 91 22.25 -4.63 -9.85
CA GLU A 91 21.79 -3.28 -10.15
C GLU A 91 21.84 -2.42 -8.86
N PRO A 92 23.03 -2.20 -8.30
CA PRO A 92 23.18 -1.47 -7.06
C PRO A 92 22.68 -0.02 -7.20
N GLY A 93 22.05 0.49 -6.13
CA GLY A 93 21.47 1.83 -6.11
C GLY A 93 20.12 1.96 -6.86
N ARG A 94 19.54 0.85 -7.31
CA ARG A 94 18.23 0.83 -7.98
C ARG A 94 17.23 0.04 -7.17
N LEU A 95 16.05 0.63 -6.97
CA LEU A 95 14.84 -0.07 -6.53
C LEU A 95 13.83 -0.09 -7.68
N VAL A 96 13.09 -1.19 -7.78
CA VAL A 96 11.93 -1.29 -8.67
C VAL A 96 10.71 -1.50 -7.82
N ALA A 97 9.68 -0.67 -8.04
CA ALA A 97 8.47 -0.69 -7.26
C ALA A 97 7.23 -0.76 -8.17
N THR A 98 6.20 -1.46 -7.71
CA THR A 98 4.93 -1.58 -8.43
C THR A 98 3.80 -1.85 -7.46
N ARG A 99 2.55 -1.50 -7.84
CA ARG A 99 1.38 -1.77 -7.01
C ARG A 99 0.14 -2.12 -7.83
N LEU A 100 -0.73 -2.88 -7.18
CA LEU A 100 -2.12 -3.09 -7.57
C LEU A 100 -2.97 -3.21 -6.29
N GLY A 101 -3.73 -2.16 -5.96
CA GLY A 101 -4.49 -2.04 -4.72
C GLY A 101 -3.75 -1.27 -3.62
N PRO A 102 -2.96 -1.89 -2.72
CA PRO A 102 -2.36 -1.18 -1.59
C PRO A 102 -1.50 0.01 -2.03
N PRO A 103 -1.53 1.13 -1.28
CA PRO A 103 -0.80 2.34 -1.66
C PRO A 103 0.72 2.14 -1.65
N LEU A 104 1.41 2.88 -2.52
CA LEU A 104 2.86 2.94 -2.58
C LEU A 104 3.28 4.35 -3.01
N VAL A 105 4.18 4.94 -2.25
CA VAL A 105 4.66 6.30 -2.47
C VAL A 105 6.18 6.33 -2.56
N VAL A 106 6.71 7.19 -3.41
CA VAL A 106 8.13 7.50 -3.49
C VAL A 106 8.36 8.90 -2.94
N GLY A 107 9.15 9.02 -1.89
CA GLY A 107 9.64 10.30 -1.38
C GLY A 107 10.85 10.75 -2.17
N VAL A 108 10.78 11.94 -2.76
CA VAL A 108 11.87 12.52 -3.57
C VAL A 108 12.73 13.42 -2.69
N GLY A 109 13.96 12.98 -2.42
CA GLY A 109 14.97 13.70 -1.64
C GLY A 109 16.02 14.42 -2.51
N GLU A 110 17.11 14.81 -1.88
CA GLU A 110 18.29 15.41 -2.52
C GLU A 110 19.40 14.38 -2.59
N GLY A 111 19.65 13.80 -3.77
CA GLY A 111 20.65 12.76 -3.95
C GLY A 111 20.25 11.39 -3.39
N GLU A 112 19.04 11.26 -2.90
CA GLU A 112 18.45 10.01 -2.40
C GLU A 112 16.94 10.01 -2.59
N ASN A 113 16.35 8.84 -2.66
CA ASN A 113 14.90 8.66 -2.76
C ASN A 113 14.45 7.54 -1.84
N PHE A 114 13.20 7.60 -1.41
CA PHE A 114 12.63 6.71 -0.40
C PHE A 114 11.37 6.04 -0.95
N VAL A 115 11.04 4.86 -0.46
CA VAL A 115 9.79 4.18 -0.80
C VAL A 115 9.08 3.74 0.48
N ALA A 116 7.78 4.00 0.55
CA ALA A 116 6.94 3.56 1.67
C ALA A 116 5.49 3.32 1.20
N SER A 117 4.70 2.68 2.04
CA SER A 117 3.27 2.53 1.83
C SER A 117 2.47 3.79 2.21
N ASP A 118 3.07 4.71 3.00
CA ASP A 118 2.42 5.92 3.48
C ASP A 118 3.41 7.09 3.55
N VAL A 119 2.95 8.29 3.21
CA VAL A 119 3.73 9.53 3.26
C VAL A 119 4.24 9.85 4.67
N GLN A 120 3.48 9.48 5.71
CA GLN A 120 3.83 9.74 7.11
C GLN A 120 5.18 9.12 7.49
N ALA A 121 5.51 7.96 6.95
CA ALA A 121 6.79 7.30 7.21
C ALA A 121 8.00 8.10 6.70
N LEU A 122 7.79 9.01 5.74
CA LEU A 122 8.84 9.71 5.02
C LEU A 122 8.85 11.23 5.22
N LEU A 123 7.85 11.80 5.91
CA LEU A 123 7.71 13.27 6.08
C LEU A 123 8.90 13.93 6.79
N THR A 124 9.67 13.17 7.58
CA THR A 124 10.90 13.65 8.23
C THR A 124 12.10 13.79 7.27
N TYR A 125 12.02 13.12 6.11
CA TYR A 125 13.10 13.10 5.11
C TYR A 125 12.77 13.98 3.90
N THR A 126 11.51 14.00 3.48
CA THR A 126 11.07 14.81 2.34
C THR A 126 9.59 15.15 2.44
N ARG A 127 9.18 16.21 1.74
CA ARG A 127 7.78 16.57 1.54
C ARG A 127 7.32 16.43 0.09
N ARG A 128 8.21 15.96 -0.79
CA ARG A 128 7.95 15.79 -2.21
C ARG A 128 7.69 14.32 -2.50
N PHE A 129 6.51 14.00 -3.01
CA PHE A 129 6.08 12.62 -3.19
C PHE A 129 5.60 12.34 -4.60
N VAL A 130 5.87 11.15 -5.08
CA VAL A 130 5.24 10.53 -6.24
C VAL A 130 4.35 9.41 -5.74
N PHE A 131 3.06 9.49 -6.01
CA PHE A 131 2.14 8.37 -5.78
C PHE A 131 2.25 7.44 -6.97
N VAL A 132 2.72 6.22 -6.73
CA VAL A 132 2.91 5.24 -7.81
C VAL A 132 1.54 4.87 -8.38
N PRO A 133 1.30 5.06 -9.69
CA PRO A 133 0.03 4.68 -10.31
C PRO A 133 -0.21 3.17 -10.23
N GLU A 134 -1.48 2.75 -10.34
CA GLU A 134 -1.82 1.33 -10.38
C GLU A 134 -1.25 0.64 -11.61
N ALA A 135 -0.72 -0.55 -11.40
CA ALA A 135 -0.13 -1.38 -12.44
C ALA A 135 1.09 -0.76 -13.16
N ALA A 136 1.58 0.39 -12.72
CA ALA A 136 2.80 1.00 -13.22
C ALA A 136 4.05 0.36 -12.57
N ILE A 137 5.18 0.51 -13.24
CA ILE A 137 6.51 0.14 -12.76
C ILE A 137 7.28 1.44 -12.48
N ALA A 138 7.63 1.67 -11.23
CA ALA A 138 8.48 2.78 -10.84
C ALA A 138 9.92 2.28 -10.65
N VAL A 139 10.87 2.95 -11.30
CA VAL A 139 12.32 2.74 -11.11
C VAL A 139 12.85 3.93 -10.33
N ILE A 140 13.44 3.64 -9.19
CA ILE A 140 13.90 4.62 -8.21
C ILE A 140 15.41 4.50 -8.08
N GLU A 141 16.11 5.59 -8.37
CA GLU A 141 17.58 5.70 -8.28
C GLU A 141 17.93 6.98 -7.49
N PRO A 142 19.15 7.12 -6.96
CA PRO A 142 19.54 8.34 -6.25
C PRO A 142 19.33 9.63 -7.07
N GLY A 143 19.48 9.54 -8.41
CA GLY A 143 19.33 10.66 -9.33
C GLY A 143 17.89 10.97 -9.75
N GLY A 144 16.90 10.17 -9.37
CA GLY A 144 15.51 10.44 -9.71
C GLY A 144 14.61 9.23 -9.79
N VAL A 145 13.38 9.47 -10.24
CA VAL A 145 12.31 8.48 -10.36
C VAL A 145 11.82 8.45 -11.80
N ARG A 146 11.62 7.26 -12.35
CA ARG A 146 10.94 7.02 -13.62
C ARG A 146 9.73 6.13 -13.39
N VAL A 147 8.65 6.39 -14.09
CA VAL A 147 7.45 5.56 -14.08
C VAL A 147 7.14 5.14 -15.51
N ALA A 148 6.82 3.88 -15.69
CA ALA A 148 6.45 3.30 -16.96
C ALA A 148 5.30 2.30 -16.78
N ASP A 149 4.56 2.04 -17.85
CA ASP A 149 3.62 0.92 -17.87
C ASP A 149 4.35 -0.44 -17.98
N ARG A 150 3.61 -1.53 -17.94
CA ARG A 150 4.18 -2.90 -18.04
C ARG A 150 4.85 -3.18 -19.38
N GLN A 151 4.60 -2.37 -20.40
CA GLN A 151 5.23 -2.45 -21.72
C GLN A 151 6.48 -1.59 -21.84
N GLY A 152 6.85 -0.88 -20.74
CA GLY A 152 8.01 0.01 -20.70
C GLY A 152 7.76 1.38 -21.33
N ARG A 153 6.52 1.75 -21.64
CA ARG A 153 6.18 3.07 -22.16
C ARG A 153 6.14 4.05 -21.00
N PRO A 154 6.83 5.20 -21.10
CA PRO A 154 6.81 6.20 -20.04
C PRO A 154 5.40 6.62 -19.65
N GLU A 155 5.13 6.65 -18.36
CA GLU A 155 3.87 7.11 -17.79
C GLU A 155 4.09 8.44 -17.08
N ALA A 156 3.19 9.38 -17.33
CA ALA A 156 3.26 10.69 -16.69
C ALA A 156 2.92 10.58 -15.20
N PHE A 157 3.71 11.23 -14.36
CA PHE A 157 3.45 11.36 -12.94
C PHE A 157 3.70 12.80 -12.47
N GLN A 158 3.15 13.15 -11.34
CA GLN A 158 3.37 14.45 -10.72
C GLN A 158 4.09 14.28 -9.38
N ILE A 159 4.97 15.23 -9.07
CA ILE A 159 5.55 15.33 -7.74
C ILE A 159 4.64 16.26 -6.94
N GLU A 160 3.97 15.70 -5.97
CA GLU A 160 3.10 16.42 -5.05
C GLU A 160 3.90 16.90 -3.82
N THR A 161 3.64 18.11 -3.38
CA THR A 161 4.23 18.63 -2.15
C THR A 161 3.22 18.55 -1.01
N ILE A 162 3.53 17.75 -0.01
CA ILE A 162 2.68 17.58 1.17
C ILE A 162 2.98 18.72 2.16
N ALA A 163 1.98 19.56 2.39
CA ALA A 163 2.08 20.68 3.32
C ALA A 163 1.85 20.33 4.79
N TRP A 164 1.61 19.06 5.11
CA TRP A 164 1.34 18.63 6.48
C TRP A 164 2.56 18.83 7.37
N ASP A 165 2.28 19.30 8.59
CA ASP A 165 3.33 19.48 9.60
C ASP A 165 3.77 18.10 10.14
N PRO A 166 5.08 17.73 10.03
CA PRO A 166 5.60 16.51 10.62
C PRO A 166 5.34 16.43 12.14
N VAL A 167 5.28 17.58 12.82
CA VAL A 167 4.99 17.68 14.26
C VAL A 167 3.57 17.18 14.58
N GLN A 168 2.62 17.28 13.65
CA GLN A 168 1.28 16.69 13.84
C GLN A 168 1.30 15.17 13.67
N ALA A 169 2.23 14.62 12.89
CA ALA A 169 2.44 13.18 12.76
C ALA A 169 3.25 12.60 13.95
N GLU A 170 4.00 13.43 14.67
CA GLU A 170 4.73 13.00 15.85
C GLU A 170 3.80 12.61 17.01
N LYS A 171 4.30 11.83 17.94
CA LYS A 171 3.54 11.37 19.15
C LYS A 171 3.04 12.52 20.04
N GLY A 172 3.40 13.77 19.75
CA GLY A 172 2.91 14.96 20.48
C GLY A 172 3.13 14.89 22.00
N GLY A 173 4.26 14.32 22.44
CA GLY A 173 4.57 14.10 23.86
C GLY A 173 3.96 12.83 24.47
N TYR A 174 3.12 12.09 23.73
CA TYR A 174 2.57 10.82 24.20
C TYR A 174 3.55 9.66 24.03
N ARG A 175 3.54 8.72 24.95
CA ARG A 175 4.41 7.53 24.91
C ARG A 175 4.12 6.62 23.71
N HIS A 176 2.84 6.52 23.29
CA HIS A 176 2.35 5.66 22.22
C HIS A 176 1.42 6.43 21.30
N PHE A 177 1.39 6.13 19.99
CA PHE A 177 0.46 6.72 19.03
C PHE A 177 -0.99 6.48 19.41
N MET A 178 -1.35 5.27 19.81
CA MET A 178 -2.72 4.96 20.29
C MET A 178 -3.14 5.86 21.45
N LEU A 179 -2.24 6.16 22.39
CA LEU A 179 -2.55 7.07 23.51
C LEU A 179 -2.80 8.50 23.02
N LYS A 180 -2.00 8.98 22.04
CA LYS A 180 -2.26 10.26 21.36
C LYS A 180 -3.63 10.27 20.70
N GLU A 181 -3.93 9.24 19.89
CA GLU A 181 -5.20 9.12 19.16
C GLU A 181 -6.42 9.09 20.11
N ILE A 182 -6.33 8.39 21.25
CA ILE A 182 -7.37 8.40 22.27
C ILE A 182 -7.65 9.83 22.75
N HIS A 183 -6.62 10.62 23.01
CA HIS A 183 -6.78 11.99 23.48
C HIS A 183 -7.19 12.97 22.36
N GLU A 184 -6.92 12.64 21.11
CA GLU A 184 -7.32 13.44 19.95
C GLU A 184 -8.77 13.19 19.50
N GLN A 185 -9.42 12.11 19.95
CA GLN A 185 -10.80 11.76 19.54
C GLN A 185 -11.80 12.92 19.63
N PRO A 186 -11.86 13.74 20.69
CA PRO A 186 -12.83 14.84 20.75
C PRO A 186 -12.63 15.87 19.63
N ARG A 187 -11.37 16.11 19.24
CA ARG A 187 -11.04 17.00 18.12
C ARG A 187 -11.38 16.34 16.79
N ALA A 188 -10.96 15.09 16.58
CA ALA A 188 -11.20 14.35 15.35
C ALA A 188 -12.71 14.22 15.05
N VAL A 189 -13.52 13.93 16.07
CA VAL A 189 -14.99 13.87 15.92
C VAL A 189 -15.55 15.24 15.54
N ARG A 190 -15.12 16.32 16.21
CA ARG A 190 -15.57 17.68 15.89
C ARG A 190 -15.21 18.05 14.46
N ASP A 191 -13.95 17.82 14.05
CA ASP A 191 -13.47 18.17 12.72
C ASP A 191 -14.21 17.36 11.63
N THR A 192 -14.53 16.10 11.90
CA THR A 192 -15.31 15.23 10.99
C THR A 192 -16.76 15.72 10.84
N LEU A 193 -17.37 16.22 11.90
CA LEU A 193 -18.75 16.70 11.88
C LEU A 193 -18.88 18.13 11.38
N GLN A 194 -17.77 18.88 11.34
CA GLN A 194 -17.79 20.29 10.93
C GLN A 194 -18.24 20.43 9.48
N GLY A 195 -19.30 21.21 9.25
CA GLY A 195 -19.93 21.39 7.94
C GLY A 195 -20.85 20.27 7.49
N ARG A 196 -20.88 19.14 8.23
CA ARG A 196 -21.73 17.98 7.91
C ARG A 196 -22.95 17.83 8.83
N MET A 197 -22.98 18.56 9.92
CA MET A 197 -24.09 18.53 10.88
C MET A 197 -24.42 19.93 11.36
N SER A 198 -25.71 20.30 11.35
CA SER A 198 -26.24 21.51 11.95
C SER A 198 -26.79 21.19 13.34
N LEU A 199 -26.20 21.75 14.39
CA LEU A 199 -26.71 21.56 15.75
C LEU A 199 -28.01 22.35 15.98
N ASP A 200 -28.28 23.40 15.18
CA ASP A 200 -29.47 24.24 15.33
C ASP A 200 -30.71 23.56 14.74
N THR A 201 -30.56 22.88 13.61
CA THR A 201 -31.69 22.22 12.90
C THR A 201 -31.71 20.71 13.13
N GLY A 202 -30.61 20.10 13.58
CA GLY A 202 -30.44 18.65 13.68
C GLY A 202 -30.21 17.93 12.32
N ASP A 203 -30.05 18.72 11.25
CA ASP A 203 -29.86 18.17 9.90
C ASP A 203 -28.44 17.68 9.68
N VAL A 204 -28.30 16.66 8.84
CA VAL A 204 -27.04 16.11 8.36
C VAL A 204 -26.89 16.41 6.87
N HIS A 205 -25.79 17.04 6.51
CA HIS A 205 -25.44 17.38 5.12
C HIS A 205 -24.26 16.56 4.68
N LEU A 206 -24.48 15.66 3.71
CA LEU A 206 -23.46 14.78 3.13
C LEU A 206 -23.35 15.09 1.62
N GLU A 207 -22.72 16.20 1.30
CA GLU A 207 -22.58 16.67 -0.08
C GLU A 207 -21.87 15.65 -0.98
N GLU A 208 -20.93 14.88 -0.40
CA GLU A 208 -20.16 13.87 -1.12
C GLU A 208 -21.02 12.70 -1.64
N ILE A 209 -22.15 12.41 -1.00
CA ILE A 209 -23.07 11.35 -1.42
C ILE A 209 -24.00 11.83 -2.55
N GLY A 210 -24.27 13.14 -2.61
CA GLY A 210 -25.20 13.74 -3.58
C GLY A 210 -26.67 13.29 -3.41
N ALA A 211 -27.56 13.94 -4.14
CA ALA A 211 -29.00 13.67 -4.04
C ALA A 211 -29.38 12.22 -4.42
N ALA A 212 -28.77 11.69 -5.48
CA ALA A 212 -29.03 10.32 -5.92
C ALA A 212 -28.60 9.27 -4.88
N GLY A 213 -27.49 9.51 -4.19
CA GLY A 213 -27.02 8.64 -3.12
C GLY A 213 -27.94 8.68 -1.89
N LEU A 214 -28.45 9.86 -1.54
CA LEU A 214 -29.41 10.01 -0.45
C LEU A 214 -30.76 9.32 -0.77
N GLU A 215 -31.27 9.47 -1.99
CA GLU A 215 -32.47 8.73 -2.44
C GLU A 215 -32.25 7.23 -2.37
N ALA A 216 -31.10 6.72 -2.82
CA ALA A 216 -30.77 5.31 -2.74
C ALA A 216 -30.74 4.79 -1.30
N ILE A 217 -30.17 5.57 -0.36
CA ILE A 217 -30.15 5.21 1.07
C ILE A 217 -31.55 5.21 1.66
N GLN A 218 -32.35 6.23 1.37
CA GLN A 218 -33.73 6.35 1.88
C GLN A 218 -34.68 5.29 1.32
N GLY A 219 -34.44 4.85 0.07
CA GLY A 219 -35.23 3.81 -0.59
C GLY A 219 -34.74 2.38 -0.35
N ALA A 220 -33.65 2.19 0.38
CA ALA A 220 -33.05 0.89 0.58
C ALA A 220 -33.87 0.02 1.54
N GLU A 221 -34.32 -1.14 1.08
CA GLU A 221 -34.96 -2.16 1.94
C GLU A 221 -33.93 -2.91 2.80
N ARG A 222 -32.66 -2.85 2.44
CA ARG A 222 -31.55 -3.54 3.14
C ARG A 222 -30.26 -2.76 3.00
N MET A 223 -29.56 -2.54 4.11
CA MET A 223 -28.21 -2.01 4.15
C MET A 223 -27.21 -3.04 4.65
N GLN A 224 -26.02 -3.05 4.07
CA GLN A 224 -24.94 -3.93 4.49
C GLN A 224 -23.68 -3.12 4.76
N PHE A 225 -23.14 -3.19 5.98
CA PHE A 225 -21.91 -2.56 6.38
C PHE A 225 -20.74 -3.55 6.21
N LEU A 226 -19.75 -3.16 5.41
CA LEU A 226 -18.54 -3.94 5.19
C LEU A 226 -17.33 -3.12 5.66
N ALA A 227 -16.68 -3.58 6.71
CA ALA A 227 -15.52 -2.90 7.28
C ALA A 227 -14.68 -3.85 8.13
N CYS A 228 -13.50 -3.39 8.56
CA CYS A 228 -12.67 -4.09 9.54
C CYS A 228 -12.18 -3.12 10.61
N GLY A 229 -11.66 -3.65 11.73
CA GLY A 229 -11.16 -2.86 12.85
C GLY A 229 -12.23 -1.97 13.48
N THR A 230 -11.88 -0.75 13.83
CA THR A 230 -12.78 0.22 14.47
C THR A 230 -13.94 0.64 13.59
N SER A 231 -13.77 0.65 12.27
CA SER A 231 -14.85 0.92 11.32
C SER A 231 -15.92 -0.18 11.34
N TRP A 232 -15.53 -1.46 11.54
CA TRP A 232 -16.50 -2.54 11.75
C TRP A 232 -17.29 -2.37 13.04
N HIS A 233 -16.64 -1.98 14.13
CA HIS A 233 -17.34 -1.67 15.39
C HIS A 233 -18.33 -0.51 15.22
N ALA A 234 -17.96 0.54 14.46
CA ALA A 234 -18.88 1.63 14.13
C ALA A 234 -20.08 1.13 13.30
N GLY A 235 -19.84 0.20 12.36
CA GLY A 235 -20.89 -0.46 11.59
C GLY A 235 -21.88 -1.24 12.47
N LEU A 236 -21.41 -1.96 13.49
CA LEU A 236 -22.29 -2.65 14.45
C LEU A 236 -23.17 -1.68 15.25
N VAL A 237 -22.61 -0.53 15.67
CA VAL A 237 -23.40 0.53 16.32
C VAL A 237 -24.43 1.09 15.34
N GLY A 238 -24.04 1.35 14.08
CA GLY A 238 -24.93 1.81 13.04
C GLY A 238 -26.08 0.83 12.78
N GLN A 239 -25.81 -0.47 12.71
CA GLN A 239 -26.83 -1.50 12.59
C GLN A 239 -27.86 -1.40 13.71
N PHE A 240 -27.38 -1.34 14.96
CA PHE A 240 -28.26 -1.26 16.13
C PHE A 240 -29.13 0.02 16.17
N LEU A 241 -28.65 1.11 15.57
CA LEU A 241 -29.41 2.38 15.53
C LEU A 241 -30.45 2.43 14.40
N ILE A 242 -30.29 1.62 13.37
CA ILE A 242 -31.14 1.61 12.16
C ILE A 242 -32.24 0.54 12.28
N GLU A 243 -32.00 -0.59 12.93
CA GLU A 243 -32.98 -1.63 13.25
C GLU A 243 -33.95 -1.21 14.36
#